data_878696d73fc7dbf7d6f4b735921d25da
#
_entry.id   878696d73fc7dbf7d6f4b735921d25da
#
_cell.length_a   1.000
_cell.length_b   1.000
_cell.length_c   1.000
_cell.angle_alpha   90.00
_cell.angle_beta   90.00
_cell.angle_gamma   90.00
#
_symmetry.space_group_name_H-M   'P 1'
#
loop_
_entity.id
_entity.type
_entity.pdbx_description
1 polymer ?
#
loop_
_entity_poly.entity_id
_entity_poly.type
_entity_poly.pdbx_seq_one_letter_code
_entity_poly.pdbx_strand_id
1 'polypeptide(L)' 'GRTVKQWITERRMVEARSRLIGTAQSINQVAASVGYPDVGHFIRQFRQLHGLSPQAWRNAHPLELVG' A
#
# COMPACT_ATOMS: atom_id res chain seq x y z
N GLY A 1 -6.19 -6.73 -22.04
CA GLY A 1 -5.84 -5.49 -21.49
C GLY A 1 -6.46 -5.19 -20.15
N ARG A 2 -6.00 -4.14 -19.54
CA ARG A 2 -6.50 -3.72 -18.25
C ARG A 2 -7.54 -2.67 -18.42
N THR A 3 -8.51 -2.64 -17.52
CA THR A 3 -9.47 -1.55 -17.52
C THR A 3 -8.78 -0.34 -16.88
N VAL A 4 -9.34 0.83 -17.10
CA VAL A 4 -8.83 2.06 -16.49
C VAL A 4 -8.87 1.93 -14.97
N LYS A 5 -9.92 1.31 -14.44
CA LYS A 5 -10.06 1.15 -13.01
C LYS A 5 -8.93 0.28 -12.43
N GLN A 6 -8.61 -0.80 -13.10
CA GLN A 6 -7.52 -1.67 -12.67
C GLN A 6 -6.18 -0.94 -12.69
N TRP A 7 -5.98 -0.15 -13.73
CA TRP A 7 -4.73 0.61 -13.86
C TRP A 7 -4.59 1.62 -12.73
N ILE A 8 -5.67 2.32 -12.39
CA ILE A 8 -5.65 3.28 -11.29
C ILE A 8 -5.38 2.58 -9.96
N THR A 9 -6.01 1.43 -9.73
CA THR A 9 -5.81 0.67 -8.52
C THR A 9 -4.34 0.25 -8.37
N GLU A 10 -3.75 -0.23 -9.45
CA GLU A 10 -2.36 -0.64 -9.43
C GLU A 10 -1.44 0.52 -9.13
N ARG A 11 -1.71 1.68 -9.71
CA ARG A 11 -0.88 2.85 -9.45
C ARG A 11 -0.98 3.28 -7.99
N ARG A 12 -2.18 3.23 -7.42
CA ARG A 12 -2.37 3.57 -6.01
C ARG A 12 -1.62 2.60 -5.12
N MET A 13 -1.61 1.32 -5.49
CA MET A 13 -0.91 0.31 -4.69
C MET A 13 0.59 0.44 -4.79
N VAL A 14 1.12 0.84 -5.94
CA VAL A 14 2.55 1.09 -6.08
C VAL A 14 2.96 2.25 -5.17
N GLU A 15 2.15 3.31 -5.16
CA GLU A 15 2.42 4.45 -4.30
C GLU A 15 2.33 4.02 -2.82
N ALA A 16 1.35 3.20 -2.47
CA ALA A 16 1.20 2.71 -1.11
C ALA A 16 2.42 1.92 -0.66
N ARG A 17 2.94 1.03 -1.50
CA ARG A 17 4.14 0.27 -1.18
C ARG A 17 5.30 1.19 -0.84
N SER A 18 5.46 2.21 -1.66
CA SER A 18 6.54 3.16 -1.47
C SER A 18 6.41 3.88 -0.13
N ARG A 19 5.20 4.29 0.21
CA ARG A 19 4.96 4.99 1.47
C ARG A 19 5.10 4.08 2.69
N LEU A 20 4.71 2.82 2.55
CA LEU A 20 4.83 1.87 3.66
C LEU A 20 6.28 1.64 4.03
N ILE A 21 7.17 1.62 3.06
CA ILE A 21 8.59 1.39 3.30
C ILE A 21 9.32 2.68 3.59
N GLY A 22 9.00 3.72 2.88
CA GLY A 22 9.78 4.97 2.95
C GLY A 22 9.34 5.97 3.99
N THR A 23 8.25 5.72 4.71
CA THR A 23 7.77 6.67 5.72
C THR A 23 7.36 5.94 6.98
N ALA A 24 7.14 6.69 8.04
CA ALA A 24 6.63 6.16 9.30
C ALA A 24 5.11 6.35 9.40
N GLN A 25 4.43 6.66 8.29
CA GLN A 25 3.01 6.86 8.33
C GLN A 25 2.29 5.60 8.76
N SER A 26 1.18 5.75 9.46
CA SER A 26 0.37 4.61 9.87
C SER A 26 -0.31 4.02 8.64
N ILE A 27 -0.81 2.80 8.75
CA ILE A 27 -1.54 2.16 7.66
C ILE A 27 -2.75 3.02 7.28
N ASN A 28 -3.45 3.60 8.26
CA ASN A 28 -4.58 4.47 8.00
C ASN A 28 -4.14 5.70 7.19
N GLN A 29 -3.01 6.28 7.56
CA GLN A 29 -2.50 7.47 6.86
C GLN A 29 -2.10 7.13 5.43
N VAL A 30 -1.47 6.00 5.22
CA VAL A 30 -1.09 5.57 3.88
C VAL A 30 -2.34 5.35 3.04
N ALA A 31 -3.34 4.65 3.57
CA ALA A 31 -4.58 4.41 2.85
C ALA A 31 -5.22 5.73 2.40
N ALA A 32 -5.32 6.68 3.32
CA ALA A 32 -5.92 7.97 3.00
C ALA A 32 -5.10 8.72 1.95
N SER A 33 -3.79 8.67 2.06
CA SER A 33 -2.93 9.42 1.15
C SER A 33 -2.95 8.88 -0.27
N VAL A 34 -3.30 7.61 -0.46
CA VAL A 34 -3.39 7.05 -1.80
C VAL A 34 -4.85 6.97 -2.28
N GLY A 35 -5.77 7.63 -1.56
CA GLY A 35 -7.13 7.75 -2.06
C GLY A 35 -8.13 6.70 -1.58
N TYR A 36 -7.83 5.98 -0.51
CA TYR A 36 -8.75 5.01 0.06
C TYR A 36 -9.32 5.57 1.37
N PRO A 37 -10.57 6.00 1.38
CA PRO A 37 -11.15 6.53 2.60
C PRO A 37 -11.42 5.44 3.65
N ASP A 38 -11.58 4.18 3.20
CA ASP A 38 -11.85 3.08 4.11
C ASP A 38 -10.59 2.21 4.18
N VAL A 39 -9.95 2.17 5.33
CA VAL A 39 -8.71 1.40 5.49
C VAL A 39 -8.96 -0.09 5.31
N GLY A 40 -10.14 -0.59 5.67
CA GLY A 40 -10.45 -2.00 5.46
C GLY A 40 -10.45 -2.39 3.99
N HIS A 41 -10.99 -1.49 3.15
CA HIS A 41 -10.97 -1.70 1.71
C HIS A 41 -9.53 -1.67 1.17
N PHE A 42 -8.73 -0.75 1.68
CA PHE A 42 -7.33 -0.65 1.29
C PHE A 42 -6.58 -1.94 1.64
N ILE A 43 -6.78 -2.44 2.85
CA ILE A 43 -6.09 -3.65 3.30
C ILE A 43 -6.47 -4.84 2.42
N ARG A 44 -7.74 -4.99 2.10
CA ARG A 44 -8.20 -6.11 1.26
C ARG A 44 -7.62 -6.03 -0.14
N GLN A 45 -7.64 -4.83 -0.73
CA GLN A 45 -7.10 -4.63 -2.07
C GLN A 45 -5.59 -4.87 -2.11
N PHE A 46 -4.89 -4.35 -1.12
CA PHE A 46 -3.44 -4.51 -1.04
C PHE A 46 -3.10 -5.99 -0.94
N ARG A 47 -3.80 -6.71 -0.07
CA ARG A 47 -3.54 -8.13 0.14
C ARG A 47 -3.81 -8.93 -1.14
N GLN A 48 -4.86 -8.58 -1.88
CA GLN A 48 -5.17 -9.25 -3.12
C GLN A 48 -4.06 -9.09 -4.14
N LEU A 49 -3.48 -7.92 -4.23
CA LEU A 49 -2.46 -7.65 -5.22
C LEU A 49 -1.07 -8.10 -4.81
N HIS A 50 -0.76 -8.06 -3.53
CA HIS A 50 0.59 -8.32 -3.09
C HIS A 50 0.75 -9.60 -2.28
N GLY A 51 -0.36 -10.26 -1.95
CA GLY A 51 -0.30 -11.49 -1.17
C GLY A 51 -0.08 -11.29 0.33
N LEU A 52 0.17 -10.06 0.77
CA LEU A 52 0.39 -9.74 2.17
C LEU A 52 -0.42 -8.52 2.54
N SER A 53 -0.81 -8.42 3.80
CA SER A 53 -1.44 -7.20 4.28
C SER A 53 -0.41 -6.06 4.27
N PRO A 54 -0.85 -4.81 4.29
CA PRO A 54 0.09 -3.69 4.33
C PRO A 54 1.03 -3.74 5.53
N GLN A 55 0.53 -4.15 6.69
CA GLN A 55 1.38 -4.25 7.87
C GLN A 55 2.42 -5.36 7.71
N ALA A 56 2.01 -6.51 7.20
CA ALA A 56 2.94 -7.61 6.95
C ALA A 56 3.99 -7.23 5.91
N TRP A 57 3.56 -6.48 4.89
CA TRP A 57 4.47 -5.98 3.87
C TRP A 57 5.52 -5.06 4.50
N ARG A 58 5.09 -4.14 5.35
CA ARG A 58 6.01 -3.22 6.02
C ARG A 58 6.99 -4.00 6.92
N ASN A 59 6.50 -5.00 7.61
CA ASN A 59 7.37 -5.81 8.50
C ASN A 59 8.39 -6.62 7.70
N ALA A 60 8.00 -7.08 6.53
CA ALA A 60 8.89 -7.85 5.67
C ALA A 60 9.91 -6.96 4.95
N HIS A 61 9.66 -5.65 4.89
CA HIS A 61 10.55 -4.71 4.21
C HIS A 61 10.89 -3.57 5.16
N PRO A 62 11.62 -3.83 6.22
CA PRO A 62 11.93 -2.77 7.18
C PRO A 62 12.77 -1.68 6.54
N LEU A 63 12.61 -0.50 7.09
CA LEU A 63 13.34 0.61 6.58
C LEU A 63 14.80 0.31 6.75
N GLU A 64 15.55 0.40 5.70
CA GLU A 64 16.89 0.12 5.80
C GLU A 64 17.55 1.36 6.07
N LEU A 65 17.95 1.53 7.24
CA LEU A 65 18.61 2.72 7.58
C LEU A 65 20.04 2.54 7.39
N VAL A 66 20.44 1.64 6.70
CA VAL A 66 21.72 1.40 6.58
C VAL A 66 22.35 2.15 5.84
N GLY A 67 22.78 2.60 6.14
CA GLY A 67 23.62 3.14 5.35
C GLY A 67 24.43 2.23 4.83
#